data_aaf15ecc7bffc0bad5a661fdb5ecd7e1
#
_entry.id   aaf15ecc7bffc0bad5a661fdb5ecd7e1
#
_cell.length_a   1.000
_cell.length_b   1.000
_cell.length_c   1.000
_cell.angle_alpha   90.00
_cell.angle_beta   90.00
_cell.angle_gamma   90.00
#
_symmetry.space_group_name_H-M   'P 1'
#
loop_
_entity.id
_entity.type
_entity.pdbx_description
1 polymer ?
#
loop_
_entity_poly.entity_id
_entity_poly.type
_entity_poly.pdbx_seq_one_letter_code
_entity_poly.pdbx_strand_id
1 'polypeptide(L)'
;MSSKRVVIIWLVSIVLLAIFAGLSWLNLQLSPEAGGQKFEITGYQVFPVISALLLLQLAALIASFLVPITVARVISGLLAPIMLAHAFFVAMGLQSNLQNAVEAQITEITGVAGFASQAEFVVFAGDTFLWIGYLLAIGANVAALLTRALSKTGSSESRSTKTEIVDELDLWETQK
;
A
#
# COMPACT_ATOMS: atom_id res chain seq x y z
N MET A 1 -13.98 -12.90 11.27
CA MET A 1 -12.51 -12.83 11.42
C MET A 1 -12.20 -11.93 12.61
N SER A 2 -11.25 -12.29 13.50
CA SER A 2 -10.90 -11.44 14.66
C SER A 2 -10.33 -10.10 14.16
N SER A 3 -10.75 -8.99 14.76
CA SER A 3 -10.27 -7.63 14.43
C SER A 3 -8.72 -7.54 14.43
N LYS A 4 -8.07 -8.23 15.34
CA LYS A 4 -6.60 -8.29 15.43
C LYS A 4 -5.95 -8.90 14.16
N ARG A 5 -6.53 -9.96 13.59
CA ARG A 5 -6.01 -10.60 12.37
C ARG A 5 -6.06 -9.66 11.16
N VAL A 6 -7.15 -8.90 11.02
CA VAL A 6 -7.29 -7.93 9.91
C VAL A 6 -6.24 -6.82 10.00
N VAL A 7 -5.96 -6.33 11.21
CA VAL A 7 -4.92 -5.31 11.44
C VAL A 7 -3.53 -5.84 11.08
N ILE A 8 -3.22 -7.09 11.46
CA ILE A 8 -1.94 -7.73 11.13
C ILE A 8 -1.80 -7.89 9.60
N ILE A 9 -2.85 -8.35 8.91
CA ILE A 9 -2.82 -8.50 7.45
C ILE A 9 -2.61 -7.14 6.78
N TRP A 10 -3.26 -6.08 7.28
CA TRP A 10 -3.06 -4.73 6.76
C TRP A 10 -1.62 -4.24 6.98
N LEU A 11 -1.06 -4.42 8.18
CA LEU A 11 0.34 -4.08 8.46
C LEU A 11 1.30 -4.84 7.53
N VAL A 12 1.12 -6.15 7.38
CA VAL A 12 1.95 -6.97 6.48
C VAL A 12 1.85 -6.47 5.04
N SER A 13 0.66 -6.10 4.57
CA SER A 13 0.49 -5.57 3.22
C SER A 13 1.20 -4.22 3.01
N ILE A 14 1.23 -3.33 4.03
CA ILE A 14 2.01 -2.09 3.98
C ILE A 14 3.51 -2.39 3.87
N VAL A 15 4.00 -3.34 4.64
CA VAL A 15 5.41 -3.75 4.59
C VAL A 15 5.77 -4.33 3.22
N LEU A 16 4.91 -5.19 2.66
CA LEU A 16 5.12 -5.74 1.32
C LEU A 16 5.14 -4.63 0.24
N LEU A 17 4.23 -3.66 0.33
CA LEU A 17 4.24 -2.50 -0.57
C LEU A 17 5.56 -1.73 -0.49
N ALA A 18 6.06 -1.48 0.73
CA ALA A 18 7.33 -0.78 0.94
C ALA A 18 8.52 -1.57 0.35
N ILE A 19 8.55 -2.90 0.55
CA ILE A 19 9.58 -3.77 0.01
C ILE A 19 9.56 -3.75 -1.52
N PHE A 20 8.42 -4.05 -2.16
CA PHE A 20 8.33 -4.08 -3.62
C PHE A 20 8.59 -2.73 -4.28
N ALA A 21 8.23 -1.62 -3.62
CA ALA A 21 8.56 -0.28 -4.10
C ALA A 21 10.06 0.06 -3.98
N GLY A 22 10.75 -0.53 -2.99
CA GLY A 22 12.18 -0.32 -2.77
C GLY A 22 13.08 -1.18 -3.64
N LEU A 23 12.54 -2.26 -4.22
CA LEU A 23 13.30 -3.14 -5.12
C LEU A 23 13.47 -2.48 -6.50
N SER A 24 14.52 -2.90 -7.23
CA SER A 24 14.79 -2.38 -8.56
C SER A 24 13.79 -2.96 -9.59
N TRP A 25 13.03 -2.08 -10.23
CA TRP A 25 12.10 -2.45 -11.29
C TRP A 25 12.78 -2.54 -12.64
N LEU A 26 13.83 -1.76 -12.84
CA LEU A 26 14.62 -1.73 -14.06
C LEU A 26 16.09 -1.63 -13.73
N ASN A 27 16.91 -2.45 -14.42
CA ASN A 27 18.35 -2.41 -14.35
C ASN A 27 18.89 -1.87 -15.68
N LEU A 28 19.77 -0.89 -15.63
CA LEU A 28 20.33 -0.23 -16.79
C LEU A 28 21.84 -0.25 -16.74
N GLN A 29 22.46 -0.35 -17.91
CA GLN A 29 23.90 -0.20 -18.08
C GLN A 29 24.18 0.79 -19.21
N LEU A 30 24.96 1.82 -18.90
CA LEU A 30 25.42 2.79 -19.88
C LEU A 30 26.58 2.26 -20.69
N SER A 31 26.76 2.82 -21.89
CA SER A 31 27.92 2.55 -22.75
C SER A 31 29.22 3.01 -22.09
N PRO A 32 30.37 2.44 -22.48
CA PRO A 32 31.67 2.91 -21.99
C PRO A 32 31.91 4.39 -22.23
N GLU A 33 31.36 4.93 -23.34
CA GLU A 33 31.47 6.34 -23.71
C GLU A 33 30.69 7.25 -22.75
N ALA A 34 29.59 6.74 -22.16
CA ALA A 34 28.80 7.41 -21.16
C ALA A 34 29.23 7.03 -19.71
N GLY A 35 30.46 6.48 -19.55
CA GLY A 35 31.01 6.11 -18.24
C GLY A 35 30.81 4.65 -17.82
N GLY A 36 30.13 3.81 -18.60
CA GLY A 36 29.97 2.37 -18.35
C GLY A 36 29.26 1.98 -17.06
N GLN A 37 28.58 2.92 -16.40
CA GLN A 37 27.96 2.73 -15.09
C GLN A 37 26.71 1.84 -15.19
N LYS A 38 26.50 1.04 -14.13
CA LYS A 38 25.26 0.31 -13.90
C LYS A 38 24.46 1.05 -12.84
N PHE A 39 23.16 1.18 -13.08
CA PHE A 39 22.25 1.76 -12.11
C PHE A 39 20.89 1.07 -12.14
N GLU A 40 20.20 1.21 -11.04
CA GLU A 40 18.91 0.57 -10.78
C GLU A 40 17.85 1.63 -10.58
N ILE A 41 16.69 1.43 -11.17
CA ILE A 41 15.52 2.29 -10.98
C ILE A 41 14.52 1.57 -10.11
N THR A 42 14.24 2.14 -8.96
CA THR A 42 13.29 1.59 -7.98
C THR A 42 11.88 2.10 -8.23
N GLY A 43 10.87 1.41 -7.67
CA GLY A 43 9.48 1.86 -7.73
C GLY A 43 9.27 3.26 -7.16
N TYR A 44 10.04 3.67 -6.14
CA TYR A 44 9.97 5.03 -5.58
C TYR A 44 10.44 6.11 -6.56
N GLN A 45 11.39 5.81 -7.41
CA GLN A 45 11.85 6.73 -8.46
C GLN A 45 10.84 6.82 -9.60
N VAL A 46 10.20 5.70 -9.96
CA VAL A 46 9.15 5.65 -10.99
C VAL A 46 7.88 6.36 -10.54
N PHE A 47 7.48 6.15 -9.29
CA PHE A 47 6.27 6.73 -8.71
C PHE A 47 6.56 7.34 -7.33
N PRO A 48 7.04 8.59 -7.24
CA PRO A 48 7.37 9.23 -5.96
C PRO A 48 6.19 9.34 -4.99
N VAL A 49 4.95 9.31 -5.50
CA VAL A 49 3.72 9.32 -4.70
C VAL A 49 3.59 8.11 -3.77
N ILE A 50 4.29 7.01 -4.06
CA ILE A 50 4.28 5.78 -3.21
C ILE A 50 4.69 6.11 -1.77
N SER A 51 5.72 6.93 -1.58
CA SER A 51 6.20 7.32 -0.26
C SER A 51 5.10 8.02 0.56
N ALA A 52 4.38 8.95 -0.06
CA ALA A 52 3.27 9.65 0.58
C ALA A 52 2.11 8.71 0.93
N LEU A 53 1.78 7.76 0.03
CA LEU A 53 0.72 6.77 0.27
C LEU A 53 1.08 5.79 1.41
N LEU A 54 2.34 5.37 1.50
CA LEU A 54 2.80 4.52 2.60
C LEU A 54 2.74 5.24 3.94
N LEU A 55 3.16 6.51 3.99
CA LEU A 55 3.05 7.34 5.19
C LEU A 55 1.60 7.55 5.59
N LEU A 56 0.71 7.83 4.63
CA LEU A 56 -0.73 7.96 4.86
C LEU A 56 -1.32 6.68 5.44
N GLN A 57 -0.97 5.51 4.88
CA GLN A 57 -1.44 4.22 5.38
C GLN A 57 -0.92 3.91 6.78
N LEU A 58 0.35 4.21 7.06
CA LEU A 58 0.94 4.03 8.38
C LEU A 58 0.26 4.94 9.41
N ALA A 59 0.05 6.21 9.08
CA ALA A 59 -0.68 7.14 9.94
C ALA A 59 -2.11 6.68 10.21
N ALA A 60 -2.83 6.21 9.18
CA ALA A 60 -4.17 5.67 9.31
C ALA A 60 -4.21 4.38 10.15
N LEU A 61 -3.20 3.51 10.02
CA LEU A 61 -3.05 2.32 10.84
C LEU A 61 -2.89 2.71 12.31
N ILE A 62 -1.98 3.64 12.64
CA ILE A 62 -1.77 4.14 14.01
C ILE A 62 -3.05 4.80 14.54
N ALA A 63 -3.65 5.70 13.77
CA ALA A 63 -4.90 6.35 14.15
C ALA A 63 -6.00 5.33 14.46
N SER A 64 -6.05 4.22 13.74
CA SER A 64 -7.05 3.17 13.93
C SER A 64 -6.99 2.45 15.29
N PHE A 65 -5.92 2.60 16.06
CA PHE A 65 -5.82 2.12 17.44
C PHE A 65 -6.35 3.13 18.47
N LEU A 66 -6.39 4.42 18.08
CA LEU A 66 -6.77 5.52 18.98
C LEU A 66 -8.26 5.91 18.83
N VAL A 67 -8.90 5.51 17.74
CA VAL A 67 -10.28 5.91 17.43
C VAL A 67 -11.27 4.74 17.63
N PRO A 68 -12.57 5.05 17.84
CA PRO A 68 -13.61 4.03 17.86
C PRO A 68 -13.65 3.20 16.57
N ILE A 69 -14.07 1.94 16.67
CA ILE A 69 -14.10 0.99 15.55
C ILE A 69 -14.89 1.52 14.33
N THR A 70 -15.93 2.31 14.58
CA THR A 70 -16.73 2.92 13.50
C THR A 70 -15.91 3.89 12.68
N VAL A 71 -15.15 4.78 13.33
CA VAL A 71 -14.26 5.74 12.66
C VAL A 71 -13.13 5.01 11.92
N ALA A 72 -12.54 3.98 12.55
CA ALA A 72 -11.51 3.16 11.91
C ALA A 72 -12.00 2.46 10.63
N ARG A 73 -13.29 2.08 10.56
CA ARG A 73 -13.92 1.52 9.35
C ARG A 73 -14.08 2.57 8.26
N VAL A 74 -14.52 3.76 8.61
CA VAL A 74 -14.64 4.88 7.66
C VAL A 74 -13.28 5.20 7.06
N ILE A 75 -12.23 5.29 7.88
CA ILE A 75 -10.85 5.52 7.42
C ILE A 75 -10.44 4.42 6.44
N SER A 76 -10.64 3.14 6.79
CA SER A 76 -10.30 2.02 5.90
C SER A 76 -11.12 2.04 4.61
N GLY A 77 -12.40 2.40 4.68
CA GLY A 77 -13.29 2.54 3.53
C GLY A 77 -12.87 3.66 2.57
N LEU A 78 -12.32 4.75 3.09
CA LEU A 78 -11.80 5.85 2.29
C LEU A 78 -10.43 5.54 1.66
N LEU A 79 -9.59 4.78 2.35
CA LEU A 79 -8.27 4.38 1.82
C LEU A 79 -8.36 3.37 0.68
N ALA A 80 -9.34 2.48 0.71
CA ALA A 80 -9.47 1.43 -0.31
C ALA A 80 -9.61 2.00 -1.74
N PRO A 81 -10.51 2.97 -2.04
CA PRO A 81 -10.59 3.56 -3.37
C PRO A 81 -9.34 4.36 -3.75
N ILE A 82 -8.63 4.98 -2.80
CA ILE A 82 -7.37 5.68 -3.07
C ILE A 82 -6.31 4.67 -3.55
N MET A 83 -6.21 3.53 -2.89
CA MET A 83 -5.27 2.47 -3.30
C MET A 83 -5.65 1.82 -4.63
N LEU A 84 -6.95 1.66 -4.93
CA LEU A 84 -7.42 1.19 -6.23
C LEU A 84 -7.10 2.19 -7.35
N ALA A 85 -7.32 3.48 -7.11
CA ALA A 85 -6.96 4.53 -8.06
C ALA A 85 -5.44 4.54 -8.31
N HIS A 86 -4.62 4.36 -7.26
CA HIS A 86 -3.18 4.24 -7.39
C HIS A 86 -2.78 3.01 -8.20
N ALA A 87 -3.39 1.83 -7.96
CA ALA A 87 -3.14 0.63 -8.76
C ALA A 87 -3.44 0.85 -10.25
N PHE A 88 -4.56 1.49 -10.55
CA PHE A 88 -4.92 1.86 -11.92
C PHE A 88 -3.90 2.81 -12.55
N PHE A 89 -3.48 3.83 -11.79
CA PHE A 89 -2.47 4.80 -12.23
C PHE A 89 -1.11 4.13 -12.50
N VAL A 90 -0.69 3.19 -11.66
CA VAL A 90 0.53 2.40 -11.88
C VAL A 90 0.39 1.54 -13.13
N ALA A 91 -0.72 0.80 -13.28
CA ALA A 91 -0.92 -0.10 -14.42
C ALA A 91 -0.93 0.65 -15.77
N MET A 92 -1.57 1.82 -15.83
CA MET A 92 -1.68 2.61 -17.06
C MET A 92 -0.45 3.49 -17.34
N GLY A 93 0.19 3.98 -16.28
CA GLY A 93 1.30 4.94 -16.39
C GLY A 93 2.70 4.30 -16.30
N LEU A 94 2.80 2.98 -16.14
CA LEU A 94 4.08 2.32 -15.88
C LEU A 94 5.14 2.66 -16.90
N GLN A 95 4.83 2.48 -18.18
CA GLN A 95 5.81 2.67 -19.27
C GLN A 95 6.28 4.11 -19.37
N SER A 96 5.38 5.08 -19.33
CA SER A 96 5.73 6.49 -19.42
C SER A 96 6.53 6.96 -18.20
N ASN A 97 6.16 6.52 -17.00
CA ASN A 97 6.87 6.90 -15.78
C ASN A 97 8.25 6.21 -15.68
N LEU A 98 8.38 4.96 -16.17
CA LEU A 98 9.69 4.32 -16.30
C LEU A 98 10.59 5.09 -17.25
N GLN A 99 10.09 5.49 -18.42
CA GLN A 99 10.86 6.30 -19.37
C GLN A 99 11.31 7.63 -18.75
N ASN A 100 10.42 8.33 -18.08
CA ASN A 100 10.75 9.60 -17.40
C ASN A 100 11.80 9.40 -16.28
N ALA A 101 11.72 8.31 -15.53
CA ALA A 101 12.70 8.00 -14.49
C ALA A 101 14.07 7.66 -15.08
N VAL A 102 14.11 6.92 -16.19
CA VAL A 102 15.34 6.62 -16.96
C VAL A 102 15.95 7.92 -17.48
N GLU A 103 15.15 8.76 -18.14
CA GLU A 103 15.60 10.03 -18.69
C GLU A 103 16.19 10.95 -17.61
N ALA A 104 15.51 11.07 -16.48
CA ALA A 104 15.99 11.86 -15.35
C ALA A 104 17.35 11.36 -14.85
N GLN A 105 17.51 10.04 -14.69
CA GLN A 105 18.73 9.45 -14.17
C GLN A 105 19.91 9.59 -15.18
N ILE A 106 19.66 9.38 -16.48
CA ILE A 106 20.68 9.56 -17.51
C ILE A 106 21.07 11.04 -17.61
N THR A 107 20.11 11.95 -17.54
CA THR A 107 20.38 13.39 -17.55
C THR A 107 21.28 13.80 -16.37
N GLU A 108 21.01 13.24 -15.19
CA GLU A 108 21.82 13.50 -13.99
C GLU A 108 23.27 13.03 -14.16
N ILE A 109 23.48 11.88 -14.81
CA ILE A 109 24.81 11.28 -14.98
C ILE A 109 25.58 11.92 -16.15
N THR A 110 24.92 12.13 -17.29
CA THR A 110 25.57 12.53 -18.54
C THR A 110 25.45 14.02 -18.87
N GLY A 111 24.50 14.72 -18.25
CA GLY A 111 24.13 16.10 -18.59
C GLY A 111 23.36 16.22 -19.91
N VAL A 112 23.07 15.10 -20.59
CA VAL A 112 22.34 15.07 -21.88
C VAL A 112 20.87 14.86 -21.62
N ALA A 113 20.02 15.79 -22.07
CA ALA A 113 18.57 15.70 -21.97
C ALA A 113 17.93 15.17 -23.26
N GLY A 114 16.80 14.47 -23.13
CA GLY A 114 15.98 13.99 -24.23
C GLY A 114 16.20 12.51 -24.54
N PHE A 115 15.10 11.74 -24.43
CA PHE A 115 15.11 10.28 -24.53
C PHE A 115 15.75 9.76 -25.85
N ALA A 116 15.50 10.42 -26.97
CA ALA A 116 16.05 10.02 -28.27
C ALA A 116 17.59 10.10 -28.30
N SER A 117 18.16 11.13 -27.68
CA SER A 117 19.62 11.31 -27.59
C SER A 117 20.27 10.37 -26.58
N GLN A 118 19.50 9.93 -25.59
CA GLN A 118 19.97 9.06 -24.52
C GLN A 118 19.93 7.57 -24.89
N ALA A 119 19.09 7.19 -25.87
CA ALA A 119 18.94 5.80 -26.28
C ALA A 119 20.28 5.20 -26.81
N GLU A 120 21.16 6.04 -27.36
CA GLU A 120 22.48 5.64 -27.85
C GLU A 120 23.44 5.27 -26.70
N PHE A 121 23.20 5.81 -25.51
CA PHE A 121 24.04 5.55 -24.33
C PHE A 121 23.64 4.31 -23.55
N VAL A 122 22.48 3.70 -23.82
CA VAL A 122 21.98 2.51 -23.08
C VAL A 122 22.41 1.25 -23.81
N VAL A 123 23.31 0.47 -23.20
CA VAL A 123 23.77 -0.83 -23.73
C VAL A 123 22.86 -1.97 -23.33
N PHE A 124 22.32 -1.91 -22.11
CA PHE A 124 21.46 -2.92 -21.55
C PHE A 124 20.35 -2.32 -20.72
N ALA A 125 19.13 -2.80 -20.91
CA ALA A 125 17.97 -2.50 -20.07
C ALA A 125 17.25 -3.81 -19.75
N GLY A 126 17.15 -4.16 -18.47
CA GLY A 126 16.50 -5.39 -17.99
C GLY A 126 15.33 -5.08 -17.06
N ASP A 127 14.11 -5.49 -17.47
CA ASP A 127 12.92 -5.44 -16.61
C ASP A 127 12.96 -6.60 -15.63
N THR A 128 12.78 -6.32 -14.35
CA THR A 128 12.76 -7.33 -13.27
C THR A 128 11.35 -7.86 -12.99
N PHE A 129 10.31 -7.31 -13.61
CA PHE A 129 8.88 -7.62 -13.38
C PHE A 129 8.42 -7.47 -11.92
N LEU A 130 9.21 -6.85 -11.06
CA LEU A 130 8.88 -6.65 -9.64
C LEU A 130 7.70 -5.69 -9.43
N TRP A 131 7.40 -4.84 -10.41
CA TRP A 131 6.19 -4.02 -10.44
C TRP A 131 4.91 -4.86 -10.40
N ILE A 132 4.91 -6.11 -10.92
CA ILE A 132 3.78 -7.04 -10.79
C ILE A 132 3.59 -7.44 -9.33
N GLY A 133 4.68 -7.73 -8.62
CA GLY A 133 4.64 -7.99 -7.17
C GLY A 133 4.07 -6.80 -6.38
N TYR A 134 4.42 -5.58 -6.80
CA TYR A 134 3.86 -4.37 -6.21
C TYR A 134 2.34 -4.26 -6.43
N LEU A 135 1.85 -4.50 -7.66
CA LEU A 135 0.40 -4.51 -7.95
C LEU A 135 -0.35 -5.59 -7.15
N LEU A 136 0.23 -6.78 -6.99
CA LEU A 136 -0.34 -7.84 -6.16
C LEU A 136 -0.39 -7.42 -4.68
N ALA A 137 0.65 -6.73 -4.19
CA ALA A 137 0.68 -6.19 -2.84
C ALA A 137 -0.39 -5.10 -2.63
N ILE A 138 -0.66 -4.23 -3.63
CA ILE A 138 -1.80 -3.30 -3.60
C ILE A 138 -3.12 -4.08 -3.51
N GLY A 139 -3.31 -5.12 -4.31
CA GLY A 139 -4.51 -5.97 -4.28
C GLY A 139 -4.76 -6.57 -2.88
N ALA A 140 -3.72 -7.11 -2.25
CA ALA A 140 -3.79 -7.64 -0.90
C ALA A 140 -4.11 -6.54 0.14
N ASN A 141 -3.53 -5.34 -0.02
CA ASN A 141 -3.79 -4.19 0.84
C ASN A 141 -5.25 -3.73 0.74
N VAL A 142 -5.76 -3.56 -0.48
CA VAL A 142 -7.17 -3.20 -0.72
C VAL A 142 -8.11 -4.25 -0.12
N ALA A 143 -7.83 -5.54 -0.28
CA ALA A 143 -8.62 -6.61 0.32
C ALA A 143 -8.65 -6.52 1.86
N ALA A 144 -7.51 -6.21 2.49
CA ALA A 144 -7.42 -6.00 3.94
C ALA A 144 -8.26 -4.79 4.39
N LEU A 145 -8.16 -3.66 3.67
CA LEU A 145 -8.92 -2.44 3.95
C LEU A 145 -10.44 -2.66 3.82
N LEU A 146 -10.88 -3.32 2.75
CA LEU A 146 -12.28 -3.65 2.51
C LEU A 146 -12.81 -4.62 3.57
N THR A 147 -12.05 -5.66 3.91
CA THR A 147 -12.43 -6.61 4.95
C THR A 147 -12.64 -5.89 6.30
N ARG A 148 -11.80 -4.90 6.60
CA ARG A 148 -11.94 -4.07 7.81
C ARG A 148 -13.15 -3.16 7.74
N ALA A 149 -13.35 -2.48 6.63
CA ALA A 149 -14.49 -1.57 6.42
C ALA A 149 -15.84 -2.31 6.52
N LEU A 150 -15.92 -3.53 5.97
CA LEU A 150 -17.15 -4.33 5.90
C LEU A 150 -17.36 -5.24 7.13
N SER A 151 -16.38 -5.34 8.06
CA SER A 151 -16.52 -6.20 9.24
C SER A 151 -17.70 -5.75 10.11
N LYS A 152 -18.73 -6.60 10.25
CA LYS A 152 -19.86 -6.34 11.15
C LYS A 152 -19.36 -6.33 12.61
N THR A 153 -19.81 -5.38 13.40
CA THR A 153 -19.68 -5.43 14.87
C THR A 153 -20.53 -6.61 15.31
N GLY A 154 -19.90 -7.69 15.74
CA GLY A 154 -20.66 -8.76 16.40
C GLY A 154 -21.42 -8.12 17.56
N SER A 155 -22.72 -8.24 17.53
CA SER A 155 -23.64 -7.83 18.60
C SER A 155 -23.36 -8.68 19.83
N SER A 156 -22.29 -8.36 20.56
CA SER A 156 -21.91 -9.03 21.81
C SER A 156 -22.44 -8.29 23.04
N GLU A 157 -23.04 -7.13 22.87
CA GLU A 157 -23.53 -6.33 24.00
C GLU A 157 -25.00 -6.61 24.39
N SER A 158 -25.75 -7.35 23.56
CA SER A 158 -27.16 -7.58 23.85
C SER A 158 -27.45 -8.79 24.73
N ARG A 159 -26.42 -9.54 25.17
CA ARG A 159 -26.64 -10.76 25.97
C ARG A 159 -26.35 -10.59 27.47
N SER A 160 -25.57 -9.56 27.83
CA SER A 160 -25.24 -9.32 29.26
C SER A 160 -26.37 -8.62 30.01
N THR A 161 -27.03 -7.65 29.38
CA THR A 161 -28.07 -6.86 30.06
C THR A 161 -29.37 -7.64 30.27
N LYS A 162 -29.65 -8.68 29.46
CA LYS A 162 -30.89 -9.46 29.60
C LYS A 162 -30.80 -10.53 30.70
N THR A 163 -29.59 -11.01 30.99
CA THR A 163 -29.37 -12.00 32.09
C THR A 163 -29.36 -11.33 33.43
N GLU A 164 -28.82 -10.11 33.54
CA GLU A 164 -28.76 -9.37 34.81
C GLU A 164 -30.14 -8.89 35.30
N ILE A 165 -31.02 -8.48 34.35
CA ILE A 165 -32.40 -8.06 34.70
C ILE A 165 -33.29 -9.24 35.12
N VAL A 166 -33.03 -10.44 34.59
CA VAL A 166 -33.80 -11.63 35.00
C VAL A 166 -33.40 -12.12 36.40
N ASP A 167 -32.11 -12.03 36.77
CA ASP A 167 -31.62 -12.40 38.09
C ASP A 167 -32.10 -11.43 39.18
N GLU A 168 -32.22 -10.13 38.90
CA GLU A 168 -32.76 -9.16 39.86
C GLU A 168 -34.27 -9.36 40.11
N LEU A 169 -35.04 -9.74 39.12
CA LEU A 169 -36.47 -10.00 39.27
C LEU A 169 -36.76 -11.27 40.10
N ASP A 170 -35.97 -12.32 39.94
CA ASP A 170 -36.07 -13.55 40.73
C ASP A 170 -35.70 -13.37 42.22
N LEU A 171 -34.80 -12.42 42.51
CA LEU A 171 -34.43 -12.10 43.91
C LEU A 171 -35.57 -11.44 44.69
N TRP A 172 -36.46 -10.69 44.02
CA TRP A 172 -37.61 -10.06 44.69
C TRP A 172 -38.81 -10.99 44.91
N GLU A 173 -38.93 -12.08 44.13
CA GLU A 173 -40.00 -13.07 44.31
C GLU A 173 -39.72 -14.03 45.44
N THR A 174 -38.46 -14.26 45.81
CA THR A 174 -38.08 -15.18 46.91
C THR A 174 -38.17 -14.56 48.31
N GLN A 175 -38.50 -13.26 48.44
CA GLN A 175 -38.64 -12.57 49.73
C GLN A 175 -40.09 -12.39 50.20
N LYS A 176 -41.06 -13.04 49.58
CA LYS A 176 -42.45 -13.11 50.03
C LYS A 176 -42.74 -14.47 50.66
#